data_28683fd67709faf44acc35b943fcd863
#
_entry.id   28683fd67709faf44acc35b943fcd863
#
_cell.length_a   1.000
_cell.length_b   1.000
_cell.length_c   1.000
_cell.angle_alpha   90.00
_cell.angle_beta   90.00
_cell.angle_gamma   90.00
#
_symmetry.space_group_name_H-M   'P 1'
#
loop_
_entity.id
_entity.type
_entity.pdbx_description
1 polymer ?
#
loop_
_entity_poly.entity_id
_entity_poly.type
_entity_poly.pdbx_seq_one_letter_code
_entity_poly.pdbx_strand_id
1 'polypeptide(L)'
;MSIPQKQGLYDPFNEHENCGIGLIVDMKGRKSHDIVAGALEICVNLDHRGGCGCDPITGDGAGIFIQTPDKFFRKIIKYTEGIDLPAEGNYGVGFFYLSKDEKHYANEFNTVKGVLNELSLRLICVRDVPVKSSILGKASAACEPKMQQFFIERPESCDKGLPFERKLYLARRMISYRLRYSSNVSDADFHASSFSSRTLVYKGMLTTEQLSDYFPDLIDPDMDSALALTHSRFSTNTFPSWPRAQPFRYLCHNGEINTVRGNENWLYARPVSYT
;
A
#
# COMPACT_ATOMS: atom_id res chain seq x y z
N MET A 1 6.41 -26.84 7.39
CA MET A 1 5.89 -26.75 8.77
C MET A 1 4.92 -27.89 8.98
N SER A 2 4.98 -28.61 10.10
CA SER A 2 3.97 -29.64 10.41
C SER A 2 2.70 -28.96 10.90
N ILE A 3 1.55 -29.34 10.36
CA ILE A 3 0.24 -28.92 10.85
C ILE A 3 0.15 -29.33 12.35
N PRO A 4 -0.34 -28.46 13.25
CA PRO A 4 -0.53 -28.81 14.65
C PRO A 4 -1.42 -30.06 14.77
N GLN A 5 -1.15 -30.89 15.77
CA GLN A 5 -1.99 -32.08 16.02
C GLN A 5 -3.31 -31.66 16.65
N LYS A 6 -4.36 -32.45 16.40
CA LYS A 6 -5.67 -32.28 17.04
C LYS A 6 -5.54 -32.20 18.55
N GLN A 7 -6.08 -31.15 19.16
CA GLN A 7 -6.02 -30.92 20.61
C GLN A 7 -7.26 -30.17 21.11
N GLY A 8 -7.95 -30.73 22.06
CA GLY A 8 -9.19 -30.15 22.61
C GLY A 8 -10.27 -29.99 21.54
N LEU A 9 -10.75 -28.75 21.34
CA LEU A 9 -11.71 -28.39 20.29
C LEU A 9 -11.05 -28.10 18.93
N TYR A 10 -9.74 -27.99 18.89
CA TYR A 10 -9.00 -27.80 17.66
C TYR A 10 -8.89 -29.10 16.86
N ASP A 11 -9.36 -29.07 15.63
CA ASP A 11 -9.21 -30.16 14.66
C ASP A 11 -8.65 -29.57 13.35
N PRO A 12 -7.42 -29.98 12.92
CA PRO A 12 -6.82 -29.46 11.70
C PRO A 12 -7.64 -29.79 10.45
N PHE A 13 -8.56 -30.75 10.49
CA PHE A 13 -9.49 -31.02 9.39
C PHE A 13 -10.50 -29.87 9.15
N ASN A 14 -10.78 -29.07 10.20
CA ASN A 14 -11.68 -27.92 10.13
C ASN A 14 -10.94 -26.61 9.82
N GLU A 15 -9.63 -26.65 9.58
CA GLU A 15 -8.88 -25.47 9.16
C GLU A 15 -9.26 -25.10 7.73
N HIS A 16 -9.98 -24.01 7.61
CA HIS A 16 -10.38 -23.42 6.33
C HIS A 16 -9.95 -21.96 6.31
N GLU A 17 -9.03 -21.63 5.43
CA GLU A 17 -8.63 -20.25 5.23
C GLU A 17 -9.70 -19.50 4.44
N ASN A 18 -10.14 -18.36 4.99
CA ASN A 18 -11.22 -17.55 4.41
C ASN A 18 -10.73 -16.19 3.89
N CYS A 19 -9.43 -15.89 4.00
CA CYS A 19 -8.83 -14.63 3.58
C CYS A 19 -7.72 -14.86 2.56
N GLY A 20 -7.61 -13.96 1.58
CA GLY A 20 -6.55 -13.98 0.56
C GLY A 20 -5.25 -13.32 1.03
N ILE A 21 -4.81 -13.56 2.25
CA ILE A 21 -3.62 -12.95 2.85
C ILE A 21 -2.43 -13.92 2.86
N GLY A 22 -1.25 -13.41 2.53
CA GLY A 22 0.01 -14.13 2.68
C GLY A 22 1.06 -13.27 3.39
N LEU A 23 1.90 -13.92 4.20
CA LEU A 23 3.00 -13.27 4.92
C LEU A 23 4.25 -14.13 4.82
N ILE A 24 5.36 -13.48 4.49
CA ILE A 24 6.70 -14.08 4.56
C ILE A 24 7.64 -13.14 5.32
N VAL A 25 8.49 -13.68 6.19
CA VAL A 25 9.39 -12.90 7.02
C VAL A 25 10.69 -13.65 7.31
N ASP A 26 11.82 -12.96 7.22
CA ASP A 26 13.09 -13.42 7.79
C ASP A 26 13.14 -13.04 9.27
N MET A 27 13.11 -14.05 10.16
CA MET A 27 13.09 -13.84 11.62
C MET A 27 14.35 -13.14 12.17
N LYS A 28 15.44 -13.08 11.40
CA LYS A 28 16.66 -12.37 11.75
C LYS A 28 16.70 -10.94 11.17
N GLY A 29 15.65 -10.52 10.46
CA GLY A 29 15.54 -9.20 9.88
C GLY A 29 16.48 -8.92 8.69
N ARG A 30 16.98 -9.95 8.03
CA ARG A 30 17.85 -9.80 6.84
C ARG A 30 17.00 -9.49 5.62
N LYS A 31 17.26 -8.36 5.01
CA LYS A 31 16.57 -7.98 3.77
C LYS A 31 17.11 -8.79 2.59
N SER A 32 16.22 -9.29 1.75
CA SER A 32 16.56 -9.91 0.47
C SER A 32 15.41 -9.74 -0.52
N HIS A 33 15.72 -9.83 -1.81
CA HIS A 33 14.71 -9.89 -2.86
C HIS A 33 13.88 -11.18 -2.81
N ASP A 34 14.45 -12.28 -2.30
CA ASP A 34 13.75 -13.56 -2.17
C ASP A 34 12.49 -13.45 -1.31
N ILE A 35 12.47 -12.57 -0.31
CA ILE A 35 11.28 -12.28 0.49
C ILE A 35 10.20 -11.61 -0.36
N VAL A 36 10.57 -10.70 -1.25
CA VAL A 36 9.64 -10.02 -2.16
C VAL A 36 9.11 -11.00 -3.21
N ALA A 37 10.01 -11.74 -3.84
CA ALA A 37 9.67 -12.76 -4.84
C ALA A 37 8.77 -13.86 -4.25
N GLY A 38 9.10 -14.36 -3.05
CA GLY A 38 8.27 -15.34 -2.35
C GLY A 38 6.88 -14.82 -1.99
N ALA A 39 6.75 -13.53 -1.62
CA ALA A 39 5.44 -12.92 -1.37
C ALA A 39 4.61 -12.77 -2.66
N LEU A 40 5.24 -12.46 -3.80
CA LEU A 40 4.57 -12.43 -5.10
C LEU A 40 4.09 -13.84 -5.50
N GLU A 41 4.90 -14.86 -5.28
CA GLU A 41 4.51 -16.26 -5.50
C GLU A 41 3.34 -16.67 -4.58
N ILE A 42 3.36 -16.30 -3.30
CA ILE A 42 2.23 -16.51 -2.39
C ILE A 42 0.99 -15.82 -2.93
N CYS A 43 1.10 -14.59 -3.46
CA CYS A 43 -0.03 -13.85 -4.03
C CYS A 43 -0.67 -14.63 -5.19
N VAL A 44 0.13 -15.14 -6.10
CA VAL A 44 -0.33 -15.98 -7.24
C VAL A 44 -1.00 -17.26 -6.74
N ASN A 45 -0.42 -17.93 -5.73
CA ASN A 45 -1.00 -19.15 -5.14
C ASN A 45 -2.34 -18.89 -4.41
N LEU A 46 -2.62 -17.62 -4.06
CA LEU A 46 -3.89 -17.16 -3.48
C LEU A 46 -4.91 -16.71 -4.54
N ASP A 47 -4.69 -16.98 -5.83
CA ASP A 47 -5.62 -16.56 -6.89
C ASP A 47 -7.04 -17.09 -6.67
N HIS A 48 -7.18 -18.33 -6.19
CA HIS A 48 -8.47 -18.94 -5.81
C HIS A 48 -9.20 -18.20 -4.68
N ARG A 49 -8.56 -17.24 -4.00
CA ARG A 49 -9.12 -16.34 -2.97
C ARG A 49 -9.41 -14.94 -3.51
N GLY A 50 -9.02 -14.66 -4.74
CA GLY A 50 -9.28 -13.41 -5.42
C GLY A 50 -10.61 -13.44 -6.18
N GLY A 51 -11.00 -12.30 -6.69
CA GLY A 51 -12.15 -12.13 -7.57
C GLY A 51 -11.78 -11.36 -8.83
N CYS A 52 -12.54 -11.61 -9.87
CA CYS A 52 -12.51 -10.84 -11.11
C CYS A 52 -13.89 -10.26 -11.38
N GLY A 53 -13.92 -9.11 -12.05
CA GLY A 53 -15.16 -8.52 -12.53
C GLY A 53 -15.78 -9.27 -13.72
N CYS A 54 -16.68 -8.60 -14.45
CA CYS A 54 -17.24 -9.15 -15.70
C CYS A 54 -16.17 -9.40 -16.78
N ASP A 55 -15.04 -8.73 -16.67
CA ASP A 55 -13.85 -8.91 -17.50
C ASP A 55 -12.84 -9.74 -16.69
N PRO A 56 -12.47 -10.95 -17.17
CA PRO A 56 -11.62 -11.87 -16.41
C PRO A 56 -10.20 -11.35 -16.15
N ILE A 57 -9.75 -10.33 -16.88
CA ILE A 57 -8.46 -9.65 -16.67
C ILE A 57 -8.57 -8.35 -15.84
N THR A 58 -9.77 -8.03 -15.32
CA THR A 58 -9.98 -6.97 -14.35
C THR A 58 -10.13 -7.60 -12.96
N GLY A 59 -9.04 -7.62 -12.17
CA GLY A 59 -9.05 -8.15 -10.82
C GLY A 59 -9.73 -7.22 -9.82
N ASP A 60 -10.28 -7.79 -8.74
CA ASP A 60 -10.84 -7.05 -7.60
C ASP A 60 -9.76 -6.31 -6.80
N GLY A 61 -8.53 -6.76 -6.90
CA GLY A 61 -7.35 -6.12 -6.34
C GLY A 61 -6.28 -7.11 -5.87
N ALA A 62 -5.03 -6.77 -6.14
CA ALA A 62 -3.88 -7.45 -5.60
C ALA A 62 -2.85 -6.42 -5.10
N GLY A 63 -2.01 -6.81 -4.15
CA GLY A 63 -0.97 -5.92 -3.66
C GLY A 63 0.00 -6.57 -2.69
N ILE A 64 1.08 -5.85 -2.46
CA ILE A 64 2.18 -6.22 -1.59
C ILE A 64 2.61 -5.04 -0.73
N PHE A 65 2.81 -5.31 0.54
CA PHE A 65 3.43 -4.42 1.52
C PHE A 65 4.83 -4.94 1.81
N ILE A 66 5.82 -4.07 1.76
CA ILE A 66 7.23 -4.35 2.02
C ILE A 66 7.83 -3.27 2.90
N GLN A 67 9.01 -3.51 3.46
CA GLN A 67 9.82 -2.44 4.02
C GLN A 67 10.32 -1.51 2.91
N THR A 68 10.72 -0.28 3.28
CA THR A 68 11.31 0.65 2.32
C THR A 68 12.61 0.04 1.74
N PRO A 69 12.67 -0.20 0.42
CA PRO A 69 13.83 -0.81 -0.24
C PRO A 69 14.90 0.27 -0.53
N ASP A 70 15.68 0.62 0.49
CA ASP A 70 16.66 1.72 0.41
C ASP A 70 17.68 1.53 -0.71
N LYS A 71 18.15 0.29 -0.91
CA LYS A 71 19.11 -0.05 -1.97
C LYS A 71 18.56 0.25 -3.37
N PHE A 72 17.33 -0.17 -3.64
CA PHE A 72 16.64 0.10 -4.89
C PHE A 72 16.45 1.60 -5.10
N PHE A 73 15.91 2.30 -4.09
CA PHE A 73 15.64 3.73 -4.24
C PHE A 73 16.91 4.55 -4.42
N ARG A 74 18.00 4.23 -3.73
CA ARG A 74 19.28 4.89 -3.96
C ARG A 74 19.75 4.75 -5.39
N LYS A 75 19.71 3.53 -5.92
CA LYS A 75 20.12 3.25 -7.29
C LYS A 75 19.27 4.02 -8.30
N ILE A 76 17.94 3.90 -8.19
CA ILE A 76 17.05 4.45 -9.20
C ILE A 76 16.99 5.98 -9.16
N ILE A 77 16.94 6.60 -7.97
CA ILE A 77 16.90 8.06 -7.84
C ILE A 77 18.24 8.69 -8.27
N LYS A 78 19.35 8.03 -7.97
CA LYS A 78 20.65 8.50 -8.48
C LYS A 78 20.70 8.44 -10.01
N TYR A 79 20.15 7.39 -10.60
CA TYR A 79 20.13 7.21 -12.06
C TYR A 79 19.18 8.19 -12.76
N THR A 80 17.93 8.37 -12.25
CA THR A 80 16.91 9.19 -12.92
C THR A 80 17.02 10.67 -12.62
N GLU A 81 17.34 11.04 -11.37
CA GLU A 81 17.31 12.43 -10.87
C GLU A 81 18.71 13.01 -10.61
N GLY A 82 19.75 12.17 -10.62
CA GLY A 82 21.11 12.58 -10.24
C GLY A 82 21.28 12.89 -8.76
N ILE A 83 20.30 12.55 -7.91
CA ILE A 83 20.24 12.92 -6.50
C ILE A 83 20.74 11.76 -5.63
N ASP A 84 21.56 12.06 -4.62
CA ASP A 84 21.92 11.13 -3.56
C ASP A 84 20.90 11.26 -2.42
N LEU A 85 20.16 10.18 -2.16
CA LEU A 85 19.20 10.15 -1.05
C LEU A 85 19.92 10.20 0.31
N PRO A 86 19.33 10.85 1.34
CA PRO A 86 19.81 10.77 2.71
C PRO A 86 19.91 9.31 3.20
N ALA A 87 20.66 9.05 4.27
CA ALA A 87 20.77 7.69 4.82
C ALA A 87 19.40 7.09 5.19
N GLU A 88 19.27 5.75 5.11
CA GLU A 88 18.05 5.02 5.44
C GLU A 88 17.44 5.50 6.76
N GLY A 89 16.13 5.73 6.76
CA GLY A 89 15.37 6.30 7.88
C GLY A 89 15.46 7.82 8.03
N ASN A 90 16.27 8.51 7.20
CA ASN A 90 16.30 9.98 7.12
C ASN A 90 15.48 10.53 5.94
N TYR A 91 14.77 9.69 5.25
CA TYR A 91 13.76 10.09 4.27
C TYR A 91 12.53 9.18 4.38
N GLY A 92 11.39 9.68 3.94
CA GLY A 92 10.16 8.94 3.80
C GLY A 92 9.71 8.93 2.35
N VAL A 93 8.90 7.96 1.99
CA VAL A 93 8.33 7.82 0.64
C VAL A 93 6.80 7.86 0.73
N GLY A 94 6.19 8.84 0.05
CA GLY A 94 4.76 8.87 -0.20
C GLY A 94 4.47 8.20 -1.54
N PHE A 95 3.72 7.11 -1.56
CA PHE A 95 3.25 6.52 -2.79
C PHE A 95 1.80 6.97 -3.02
N PHE A 96 1.61 7.86 -3.99
CA PHE A 96 0.33 8.51 -4.24
C PHE A 96 -0.26 8.11 -5.60
N TYR A 97 -1.56 7.90 -5.59
CA TYR A 97 -2.42 7.81 -6.76
C TYR A 97 -3.03 9.17 -6.98
N LEU A 98 -2.81 9.71 -8.14
CA LEU A 98 -3.13 11.07 -8.55
C LEU A 98 -3.98 11.05 -9.81
N SER A 99 -4.68 12.13 -10.07
CA SER A 99 -5.47 12.29 -11.28
C SER A 99 -4.60 12.32 -12.53
N LYS A 100 -5.11 11.75 -13.64
CA LYS A 100 -4.52 11.91 -14.96
C LYS A 100 -4.97 13.21 -15.66
N ASP A 101 -6.03 13.87 -15.15
CA ASP A 101 -6.44 15.19 -15.60
C ASP A 101 -5.47 16.26 -15.10
N GLU A 102 -4.92 17.06 -16.00
CA GLU A 102 -3.85 18.03 -15.67
C GLU A 102 -4.27 19.06 -14.62
N LYS A 103 -5.52 19.51 -14.65
CA LYS A 103 -6.03 20.51 -13.70
C LYS A 103 -6.20 19.92 -12.31
N HIS A 104 -6.75 18.72 -12.21
CA HIS A 104 -6.90 18.01 -10.94
C HIS A 104 -5.53 17.64 -10.38
N TYR A 105 -4.63 17.10 -11.21
CA TYR A 105 -3.26 16.80 -10.85
C TYR A 105 -2.51 18.02 -10.28
N ALA A 106 -2.62 19.17 -10.93
CA ALA A 106 -1.97 20.40 -10.46
C ALA A 106 -2.49 20.82 -9.07
N ASN A 107 -3.80 20.68 -8.81
CA ASN A 107 -4.39 20.97 -7.52
C ASN A 107 -3.90 19.97 -6.44
N GLU A 108 -3.88 18.67 -6.76
CA GLU A 108 -3.39 17.62 -5.86
C GLU A 108 -1.92 17.83 -5.51
N PHE A 109 -1.08 18.07 -6.52
CA PHE A 109 0.34 18.31 -6.36
C PHE A 109 0.63 19.55 -5.51
N ASN A 110 -0.09 20.66 -5.77
CA ASN A 110 0.06 21.90 -5.00
C ASN A 110 -0.42 21.71 -3.55
N THR A 111 -1.49 20.95 -3.32
CA THR A 111 -1.96 20.61 -1.97
C THR A 111 -0.92 19.79 -1.21
N VAL A 112 -0.31 18.78 -1.86
CA VAL A 112 0.79 18.01 -1.27
C VAL A 112 1.93 18.95 -0.87
N LYS A 113 2.43 19.77 -1.81
CA LYS A 113 3.51 20.72 -1.53
C LYS A 113 3.18 21.72 -0.42
N GLY A 114 1.95 22.24 -0.41
CA GLY A 114 1.47 23.15 0.62
C GLY A 114 1.52 22.55 2.02
N VAL A 115 1.03 21.30 2.17
CA VAL A 115 1.08 20.59 3.46
C VAL A 115 2.51 20.26 3.89
N LEU A 116 3.36 19.84 2.95
CA LEU A 116 4.77 19.56 3.25
C LEU A 116 5.47 20.82 3.77
N ASN A 117 5.26 21.96 3.13
CA ASN A 117 5.84 23.24 3.56
C ASN A 117 5.34 23.66 4.95
N GLU A 118 4.03 23.54 5.22
CA GLU A 118 3.43 23.86 6.52
C GLU A 118 4.02 23.02 7.65
N LEU A 119 4.33 21.76 7.37
CA LEU A 119 4.95 20.84 8.34
C LEU A 119 6.48 20.89 8.34
N SER A 120 7.10 21.82 7.61
CA SER A 120 8.55 21.92 7.45
C SER A 120 9.18 20.59 6.99
N LEU A 121 8.53 19.94 6.02
CA LEU A 121 8.99 18.73 5.36
C LEU A 121 9.53 19.10 3.98
N ARG A 122 10.82 18.85 3.72
CA ARG A 122 11.44 19.13 2.42
C ARG A 122 11.15 18.01 1.43
N LEU A 123 10.57 18.34 0.28
CA LEU A 123 10.45 17.44 -0.85
C LEU A 123 11.83 17.35 -1.53
N ILE A 124 12.39 16.14 -1.62
CA ILE A 124 13.65 15.86 -2.29
C ILE A 124 13.43 15.79 -3.80
N CYS A 125 12.56 14.85 -4.23
CA CYS A 125 12.19 14.64 -5.62
C CYS A 125 10.85 13.91 -5.72
N VAL A 126 10.34 13.83 -6.95
CA VAL A 126 9.13 13.05 -7.29
C VAL A 126 9.49 12.12 -8.45
N ARG A 127 9.20 10.84 -8.30
CA ARG A 127 9.43 9.81 -9.30
C ARG A 127 8.10 9.31 -9.85
N ASP A 128 7.95 9.26 -11.18
CA ASP A 128 6.87 8.51 -11.80
C ASP A 128 7.15 7.00 -11.61
N VAL A 129 6.15 6.27 -11.11
CA VAL A 129 6.28 4.81 -10.96
C VAL A 129 6.08 4.17 -12.32
N PRO A 130 7.03 3.36 -12.82
CA PRO A 130 6.86 2.66 -14.07
C PRO A 130 5.75 1.61 -13.93
N VAL A 131 4.80 1.61 -14.87
CA VAL A 131 3.69 0.68 -14.91
C VAL A 131 3.45 0.17 -16.32
N LYS A 132 2.98 -1.08 -16.44
CA LYS A 132 2.64 -1.71 -17.73
C LYS A 132 1.13 -1.71 -17.93
N SER A 133 0.56 -0.54 -18.26
CA SER A 133 -0.89 -0.34 -18.43
C SER A 133 -1.52 -1.24 -19.49
N SER A 134 -0.73 -1.75 -20.45
CA SER A 134 -1.22 -2.60 -21.57
C SER A 134 -1.79 -3.95 -21.15
N ILE A 135 -1.52 -4.41 -19.91
CA ILE A 135 -2.02 -5.69 -19.40
C ILE A 135 -3.34 -5.57 -18.65
N LEU A 136 -3.82 -4.34 -18.43
CA LEU A 136 -5.02 -4.08 -17.67
C LEU A 136 -6.29 -4.45 -18.43
N GLY A 137 -7.29 -4.96 -17.71
CA GLY A 137 -8.65 -5.08 -18.22
C GLY A 137 -9.31 -3.72 -18.43
N LYS A 138 -10.38 -3.68 -19.23
CA LYS A 138 -11.05 -2.43 -19.61
C LYS A 138 -11.49 -1.59 -18.42
N ALA A 139 -12.05 -2.21 -17.39
CA ALA A 139 -12.57 -1.49 -16.24
C ALA A 139 -11.43 -0.94 -15.36
N SER A 140 -10.36 -1.70 -15.13
CA SER A 140 -9.21 -1.22 -14.37
C SER A 140 -8.43 -0.14 -15.12
N ALA A 141 -8.29 -0.24 -16.45
CA ALA A 141 -7.63 0.76 -17.27
C ALA A 141 -8.40 2.09 -17.31
N ALA A 142 -9.74 2.04 -17.34
CA ALA A 142 -10.58 3.25 -17.37
C ALA A 142 -10.45 4.13 -16.12
N CYS A 143 -10.08 3.55 -14.98
CA CYS A 143 -9.89 4.26 -13.70
C CYS A 143 -8.46 4.16 -13.15
N GLU A 144 -7.50 3.81 -14.01
CA GLU A 144 -6.08 3.76 -13.66
C GLU A 144 -5.56 5.14 -13.26
N PRO A 145 -5.02 5.33 -12.04
CA PRO A 145 -4.47 6.61 -11.60
C PRO A 145 -3.08 6.86 -12.17
N LYS A 146 -2.64 8.11 -12.13
CA LYS A 146 -1.22 8.45 -12.23
C LYS A 146 -0.53 8.10 -10.92
N MET A 147 0.55 7.32 -10.96
CA MET A 147 1.24 6.83 -9.76
C MET A 147 2.59 7.51 -9.62
N GLN A 148 2.80 8.15 -8.46
CA GLN A 148 4.04 8.84 -8.16
C GLN A 148 4.54 8.53 -6.76
N GLN A 149 5.86 8.51 -6.61
CA GLN A 149 6.58 8.40 -5.35
C GLN A 149 7.23 9.74 -5.00
N PHE A 150 6.86 10.29 -3.85
CA PHE A 150 7.36 11.54 -3.31
C PHE A 150 8.39 11.23 -2.23
N PHE A 151 9.62 11.67 -2.43
CA PHE A 151 10.71 11.46 -1.48
C PHE A 151 10.84 12.68 -0.58
N ILE A 152 10.68 12.48 0.73
CA ILE A 152 10.59 13.54 1.74
C ILE A 152 11.74 13.40 2.70
N GLU A 153 12.51 14.47 2.87
CA GLU A 153 13.59 14.50 3.85
C GLU A 153 13.08 14.61 5.28
N ARG A 154 13.72 13.89 6.18
CA ARG A 154 13.48 14.04 7.61
C ARG A 154 14.11 15.37 8.09
N PRO A 155 13.33 16.28 8.72
CA PRO A 155 13.90 17.49 9.31
C PRO A 155 14.90 17.18 10.43
N GLU A 156 15.96 17.96 10.56
CA GLU A 156 16.93 17.81 11.66
C GLU A 156 16.27 17.93 13.05
N SER A 157 15.25 18.78 13.16
CA SER A 157 14.45 18.96 14.39
C SER A 157 13.54 17.79 14.74
N CYS A 158 13.52 16.72 13.95
CA CYS A 158 12.67 15.56 14.14
C CYS A 158 13.52 14.29 14.24
N ASP A 159 13.39 13.55 15.33
CA ASP A 159 14.13 12.29 15.53
C ASP A 159 13.68 11.22 14.53
N LYS A 160 14.60 10.28 14.24
CA LYS A 160 14.31 9.07 13.45
C LYS A 160 13.24 8.19 14.11
N GLY A 161 12.62 7.35 13.30
CA GLY A 161 11.68 6.35 13.76
C GLY A 161 10.29 6.93 14.02
N LEU A 162 9.70 6.65 15.17
CA LEU A 162 8.31 7.03 15.46
C LEU A 162 8.00 8.53 15.38
N PRO A 163 8.86 9.46 15.81
CA PRO A 163 8.58 10.88 15.66
C PRO A 163 8.42 11.28 14.17
N PHE A 164 9.32 10.81 13.31
CA PHE A 164 9.20 11.08 11.88
C PHE A 164 7.99 10.39 11.23
N GLU A 165 7.70 9.12 11.59
CA GLU A 165 6.49 8.41 11.14
C GLU A 165 5.20 9.17 11.51
N ARG A 166 5.11 9.72 12.72
CA ARG A 166 3.96 10.54 13.15
C ARG A 166 3.82 11.81 12.30
N LYS A 167 4.94 12.44 11.93
CA LYS A 167 4.95 13.62 11.08
C LYS A 167 4.49 13.29 9.65
N LEU A 168 4.95 12.19 9.08
CA LEU A 168 4.50 11.68 7.78
C LEU A 168 3.01 11.28 7.82
N TYR A 169 2.57 10.63 8.91
CA TYR A 169 1.16 10.31 9.12
C TYR A 169 0.29 11.56 9.14
N LEU A 170 0.71 12.60 9.90
CA LEU A 170 0.00 13.87 9.96
C LEU A 170 -0.09 14.51 8.58
N ALA A 171 1.02 14.58 7.84
CA ALA A 171 1.05 15.10 6.48
C ALA A 171 0.06 14.36 5.58
N ARG A 172 0.08 13.03 5.58
CA ARG A 172 -0.87 12.23 4.82
C ARG A 172 -2.32 12.53 5.16
N ARG A 173 -2.64 12.65 6.45
CA ARG A 173 -4.00 12.96 6.91
C ARG A 173 -4.45 14.35 6.47
N MET A 174 -3.58 15.36 6.58
CA MET A 174 -3.86 16.72 6.15
C MET A 174 -4.08 16.81 4.64
N ILE A 175 -3.23 16.16 3.85
CA ILE A 175 -3.38 16.10 2.38
C ILE A 175 -4.74 15.48 2.03
N SER A 176 -5.02 14.28 2.54
CA SER A 176 -6.28 13.58 2.26
C SER A 176 -7.51 14.38 2.71
N TYR A 177 -7.43 15.04 3.85
CA TYR A 177 -8.52 15.88 4.35
C TYR A 177 -8.78 17.09 3.43
N ARG A 178 -7.71 17.80 3.05
CA ARG A 178 -7.84 18.99 2.19
C ARG A 178 -8.39 18.65 0.82
N LEU A 179 -7.89 17.58 0.22
CA LEU A 179 -8.36 17.15 -1.11
C LEU A 179 -9.82 16.69 -1.06
N ARG A 180 -10.23 15.98 0.00
CA ARG A 180 -11.62 15.51 0.15
C ARG A 180 -12.62 16.64 0.39
N TYR A 181 -12.29 17.60 1.26
CA TYR A 181 -13.26 18.58 1.74
C TYR A 181 -13.10 19.98 1.15
N SER A 182 -11.95 20.31 0.54
CA SER A 182 -11.69 21.66 0.03
C SER A 182 -11.79 21.79 -1.49
N SER A 183 -11.80 20.70 -2.24
CA SER A 183 -11.64 20.74 -3.70
C SER A 183 -12.74 20.08 -4.50
N ASN A 184 -13.83 19.60 -3.91
CA ASN A 184 -14.85 18.79 -4.59
C ASN A 184 -14.25 17.62 -5.42
N VAL A 185 -13.03 17.21 -5.11
CA VAL A 185 -12.38 16.04 -5.71
C VAL A 185 -12.99 14.81 -5.11
N SER A 186 -13.45 13.88 -5.93
CA SER A 186 -13.97 12.61 -5.42
C SER A 186 -12.85 11.78 -4.77
N ASP A 187 -13.20 10.96 -3.77
CA ASP A 187 -12.26 10.01 -3.14
C ASP A 187 -11.58 9.06 -4.16
N ALA A 188 -12.10 9.03 -5.39
CA ALA A 188 -11.57 8.20 -6.46
C ALA A 188 -10.29 8.76 -7.09
N ASP A 189 -10.02 10.07 -6.97
CA ASP A 189 -8.94 10.71 -7.70
C ASP A 189 -7.63 10.73 -6.91
N PHE A 190 -7.66 10.93 -5.59
CA PHE A 190 -6.46 10.93 -4.74
C PHE A 190 -6.45 9.80 -3.72
N HIS A 191 -5.37 9.05 -3.67
CA HIS A 191 -5.13 8.05 -2.62
C HIS A 191 -3.66 7.96 -2.24
N ALA A 192 -3.37 7.93 -0.94
CA ALA A 192 -2.06 7.61 -0.43
C ALA A 192 -1.99 6.11 -0.11
N SER A 193 -1.42 5.31 -1.01
CA SER A 193 -1.19 3.88 -0.80
C SER A 193 -0.31 3.65 0.43
N SER A 194 0.80 4.38 0.53
CA SER A 194 1.66 4.46 1.72
C SER A 194 2.26 5.86 1.86
N PHE A 195 2.67 6.24 3.07
CA PHE A 195 3.50 7.41 3.33
C PHE A 195 4.30 7.17 4.62
N SER A 196 5.51 6.68 4.48
CA SER A 196 6.31 6.16 5.59
C SER A 196 7.80 6.23 5.26
N SER A 197 8.65 6.27 6.28
CA SER A 197 10.10 6.07 6.16
C SER A 197 10.51 4.60 6.28
N ARG A 198 9.55 3.72 6.59
CA ARG A 198 9.79 2.32 6.96
C ARG A 198 9.16 1.31 6.01
N THR A 199 8.05 1.67 5.38
CA THR A 199 7.20 0.73 4.63
C THR A 199 6.66 1.33 3.35
N LEU A 200 6.39 0.46 2.39
CA LEU A 200 5.89 0.80 1.05
C LEU A 200 4.80 -0.19 0.64
N VAL A 201 3.78 0.29 -0.07
CA VAL A 201 2.68 -0.55 -0.56
C VAL A 201 2.51 -0.36 -2.05
N TYR A 202 2.76 -1.42 -2.81
CA TYR A 202 2.35 -1.57 -4.20
C TYR A 202 1.03 -2.34 -4.24
N LYS A 203 0.02 -1.79 -4.87
CA LYS A 203 -1.29 -2.43 -5.00
C LYS A 203 -2.06 -1.85 -6.17
N GLY A 204 -3.11 -2.51 -6.59
CA GLY A 204 -3.94 -2.00 -7.67
C GLY A 204 -5.17 -2.85 -7.91
N MET A 205 -6.01 -2.40 -8.83
CA MET A 205 -7.15 -3.14 -9.33
C MET A 205 -6.67 -4.18 -10.37
N LEU A 206 -5.92 -5.15 -9.84
CA LEU A 206 -5.14 -6.16 -10.56
C LEU A 206 -5.60 -7.56 -10.17
N THR A 207 -5.36 -8.54 -11.05
CA THR A 207 -5.31 -9.94 -10.65
C THR A 207 -3.99 -10.23 -9.94
N THR A 208 -3.87 -11.38 -9.30
CA THR A 208 -2.66 -11.79 -8.60
C THR A 208 -1.45 -11.92 -9.53
N GLU A 209 -1.64 -12.47 -10.73
CA GLU A 209 -0.60 -12.62 -11.73
C GLU A 209 -0.13 -11.28 -12.32
N GLN A 210 -1.05 -10.30 -12.42
CA GLN A 210 -0.72 -8.98 -12.95
C GLN A 210 0.18 -8.15 -12.03
N LEU A 211 0.27 -8.45 -10.74
CA LEU A 211 0.93 -7.58 -9.76
C LEU A 211 2.40 -7.31 -10.10
N SER A 212 3.18 -8.35 -10.36
CA SER A 212 4.60 -8.25 -10.74
C SER A 212 4.79 -7.72 -12.16
N ASP A 213 3.91 -8.09 -13.07
CA ASP A 213 3.98 -7.64 -14.46
C ASP A 213 3.61 -6.16 -14.62
N TYR A 214 2.65 -5.70 -13.83
CA TYR A 214 2.20 -4.32 -13.84
C TYR A 214 3.22 -3.37 -13.21
N PHE A 215 3.88 -3.80 -12.12
CA PHE A 215 4.91 -3.03 -11.42
C PHE A 215 6.31 -3.61 -11.65
N PRO A 216 7.03 -3.21 -12.72
CA PRO A 216 8.39 -3.69 -12.99
C PRO A 216 9.38 -3.48 -11.85
N ASP A 217 9.14 -2.51 -10.98
CA ASP A 217 9.94 -2.28 -9.77
C ASP A 217 10.06 -3.54 -8.91
N LEU A 218 8.96 -4.32 -8.80
CA LEU A 218 8.89 -5.48 -7.90
C LEU A 218 9.78 -6.65 -8.29
N ILE A 219 10.23 -6.70 -9.55
CA ILE A 219 11.14 -7.75 -10.05
C ILE A 219 12.61 -7.32 -10.06
N ASP A 220 12.92 -6.06 -9.68
CA ASP A 220 14.31 -5.60 -9.58
C ASP A 220 15.00 -6.30 -8.39
N PRO A 221 16.20 -6.91 -8.57
CA PRO A 221 16.89 -7.63 -7.51
C PRO A 221 17.32 -6.76 -6.31
N ASP A 222 17.33 -5.44 -6.46
CA ASP A 222 17.58 -4.49 -5.38
C ASP A 222 16.32 -4.09 -4.59
N MET A 223 15.14 -4.53 -5.05
CA MET A 223 13.88 -4.44 -4.31
C MET A 223 13.88 -5.46 -3.18
N ASP A 224 14.43 -5.10 -2.04
CA ASP A 224 14.67 -5.98 -0.90
C ASP A 224 13.78 -5.66 0.30
N SER A 225 13.45 -6.69 1.07
CA SER A 225 12.71 -6.57 2.33
C SER A 225 13.03 -7.75 3.24
N ALA A 226 12.89 -7.58 4.56
CA ALA A 226 12.93 -8.69 5.51
C ALA A 226 11.52 -9.20 5.85
N LEU A 227 10.48 -8.48 5.44
CA LEU A 227 9.08 -8.84 5.64
C LEU A 227 8.28 -8.40 4.43
N ALA A 228 7.42 -9.28 3.93
CA ALA A 228 6.43 -8.92 2.91
C ALA A 228 5.06 -9.50 3.28
N LEU A 229 4.01 -8.68 3.10
CA LEU A 229 2.62 -9.04 3.30
C LEU A 229 1.91 -8.85 1.97
N THR A 230 1.23 -9.88 1.47
CA THR A 230 0.49 -9.84 0.20
C THR A 230 -0.98 -10.13 0.39
N HIS A 231 -1.79 -9.69 -0.55
CA HIS A 231 -3.22 -9.92 -0.51
C HIS A 231 -3.81 -10.08 -1.91
N SER A 232 -4.65 -11.11 -2.05
CA SER A 232 -5.57 -11.30 -3.17
C SER A 232 -6.99 -10.95 -2.70
N ARG A 233 -7.57 -9.90 -3.28
CA ARG A 233 -8.87 -9.37 -2.86
C ARG A 233 -10.01 -10.06 -3.58
N PHE A 234 -11.04 -10.46 -2.82
CA PHE A 234 -12.36 -10.80 -3.32
C PHE A 234 -13.37 -9.77 -2.83
N SER A 235 -14.05 -9.12 -3.76
CA SER A 235 -14.99 -8.04 -3.47
C SER A 235 -16.42 -8.58 -3.47
N THR A 236 -17.02 -8.75 -2.28
CA THR A 236 -18.39 -9.26 -2.15
C THR A 236 -19.45 -8.17 -2.07
N ASN A 237 -19.16 -7.09 -1.32
CA ASN A 237 -20.15 -6.07 -0.95
C ASN A 237 -19.79 -4.64 -1.43
N THR A 238 -18.63 -4.46 -2.04
CA THR A 238 -18.17 -3.16 -2.51
C THR A 238 -17.54 -3.28 -3.89
N PHE A 239 -17.83 -2.34 -4.78
CA PHE A 239 -17.18 -2.31 -6.09
C PHE A 239 -15.66 -2.22 -5.97
N PRO A 240 -14.90 -2.96 -6.78
CA PRO A 240 -13.46 -2.83 -6.86
C PRO A 240 -13.04 -1.41 -7.22
N SER A 241 -11.90 -0.98 -6.69
CA SER A 241 -11.24 0.26 -7.11
C SER A 241 -9.77 0.22 -6.71
N TRP A 242 -8.93 1.02 -7.36
CA TRP A 242 -7.50 1.12 -7.06
C TRP A 242 -7.21 1.40 -5.58
N PRO A 243 -7.89 2.36 -4.91
CA PRO A 243 -7.69 2.61 -3.49
C PRO A 243 -8.08 1.45 -2.57
N ARG A 244 -9.12 0.67 -2.96
CA ARG A 244 -9.66 -0.41 -2.13
C ARG A 244 -8.89 -1.71 -2.23
N ALA A 245 -7.98 -1.84 -3.19
CA ALA A 245 -7.04 -2.96 -3.19
C ALA A 245 -6.23 -2.98 -1.89
N GLN A 246 -5.83 -4.17 -1.46
CA GLN A 246 -5.07 -4.36 -0.23
C GLN A 246 -3.64 -4.83 -0.55
N PRO A 247 -2.69 -4.71 0.40
CA PRO A 247 -2.82 -4.30 1.81
C PRO A 247 -3.07 -2.80 2.02
N PHE A 248 -3.58 -2.46 3.23
CA PHE A 248 -3.63 -1.08 3.71
C PHE A 248 -2.52 -0.85 4.71
N ARG A 249 -1.44 -0.17 4.36
CA ARG A 249 -0.34 0.17 5.27
C ARG A 249 0.08 -0.95 6.24
N TYR A 250 -0.61 -1.13 7.35
CA TYR A 250 -0.37 -2.16 8.38
C TYR A 250 -1.52 -3.15 8.54
N LEU A 251 -2.51 -3.12 7.67
CA LEU A 251 -3.70 -3.96 7.75
C LEU A 251 -3.94 -4.67 6.42
N CYS A 252 -4.28 -5.95 6.51
CA CYS A 252 -4.62 -6.79 5.38
C CYS A 252 -5.72 -7.77 5.80
N HIS A 253 -6.91 -7.62 5.24
CA HIS A 253 -8.06 -8.47 5.57
C HIS A 253 -9.20 -8.26 4.57
N ASN A 254 -9.90 -9.30 4.17
CA ASN A 254 -11.06 -9.20 3.26
C ASN A 254 -12.23 -8.40 3.85
N GLY A 255 -12.30 -8.25 5.18
CA GLY A 255 -13.33 -7.47 5.84
C GLY A 255 -14.68 -8.22 5.93
N GLU A 256 -14.71 -9.34 6.60
CA GLU A 256 -15.97 -9.99 7.00
C GLU A 256 -16.60 -9.21 8.15
N ILE A 257 -17.25 -8.11 7.85
CA ILE A 257 -17.97 -7.30 8.84
C ILE A 257 -19.43 -7.62 8.71
N ASN A 258 -19.90 -8.59 9.48
CA ASN A 258 -21.27 -9.10 9.39
C ASN A 258 -22.30 -8.24 10.14
N THR A 259 -21.90 -7.37 11.08
CA THR A 259 -22.80 -6.44 11.77
C THR A 259 -22.15 -5.10 12.10
N VAL A 260 -22.35 -4.09 11.28
CA VAL A 260 -21.93 -2.71 11.59
C VAL A 260 -22.58 -2.23 12.90
N ARG A 261 -23.90 -2.47 13.05
CA ARG A 261 -24.65 -2.07 14.25
C ARG A 261 -24.17 -2.75 15.54
N GLY A 262 -23.76 -4.01 15.46
CA GLY A 262 -23.17 -4.72 16.60
C GLY A 262 -21.84 -4.11 17.02
N ASN A 263 -20.98 -3.77 16.06
CA ASN A 263 -19.69 -3.12 16.30
C ASN A 263 -19.87 -1.70 16.87
N GLU A 264 -20.83 -0.93 16.38
CA GLU A 264 -21.19 0.37 16.94
C GLU A 264 -21.64 0.26 18.40
N ASN A 265 -22.52 -0.70 18.71
CA ASN A 265 -22.98 -0.95 20.07
C ASN A 265 -21.83 -1.35 21.01
N TRP A 266 -20.89 -2.17 20.55
CA TRP A 266 -19.69 -2.51 21.31
C TRP A 266 -18.79 -1.30 21.56
N LEU A 267 -18.63 -0.42 20.56
CA LEU A 267 -17.88 0.84 20.74
C LEU A 267 -18.56 1.75 21.76
N TYR A 268 -19.88 1.86 21.75
CA TYR A 268 -20.63 2.63 22.74
C TYR A 268 -20.53 2.04 24.16
N ALA A 269 -20.53 0.74 24.31
CA ALA A 269 -20.41 0.07 25.60
C ALA A 269 -18.99 0.19 26.19
N ARG A 270 -17.97 0.24 25.34
CA ARG A 270 -16.57 0.28 25.76
C ARG A 270 -16.17 1.50 26.61
N PRO A 271 -16.58 2.76 26.27
CA PRO A 271 -16.28 3.91 27.12
C PRO A 271 -16.85 3.81 28.54
N VAL A 272 -18.01 3.19 28.69
CA VAL A 272 -18.67 3.00 30.00
C VAL A 272 -17.86 2.07 30.92
N SER A 273 -17.09 1.15 30.36
CA SER A 273 -16.26 0.22 31.14
C SER A 273 -14.91 0.81 31.60
N TYR A 274 -14.59 2.04 31.20
CA TYR A 274 -13.36 2.75 31.57
C TYR A 274 -13.62 4.02 32.43
N THR A 275 -14.87 4.32 32.79
CA THR A 275 -15.28 5.35 33.74
C THR A 275 -15.65 4.70 35.05
#